data_ca957555e71ac1f1a98c2c78edb9c0ce
#
_entry.id   ca957555e71ac1f1a98c2c78edb9c0ce
#
_cell.length_a   1.000
_cell.length_b   1.000
_cell.length_c   1.000
_cell.angle_alpha   90.00
_cell.angle_beta   90.00
_cell.angle_gamma   90.00
#
_symmetry.space_group_name_H-M   'P 1'
#
loop_
_entity.id
_entity.type
_entity.pdbx_description
1 polymer ?
#
loop_
_entity_poly.entity_id
_entity_poly.type
_entity_poly.pdbx_seq_one_letter_code
_entity_poly.pdbx_strand_id
1 'polypeptide(L)'
;VYKTLFGQSLLTHLANADEFNNLEDYVEHVTSNNFIDELPHSYWANILPQFKQSFEANLLSLKEEGLPTKRSEQFNFANIHKLYAIDILSSESDHDSYDVIERFSYLNGLSKAIVLNDSRVFTSNDLGKRSPFNIQILDSVNTNKHRQSEYVKLLKQQDNFSKVTYALTPFPNVIIFPNGSNDTFNKKPVTVQYRNSSDEPILQCNTTIFDVQYNAKVHLKEDVKTTAGQMNYSMYVLRENAELTIERTTNDYGGWNIFDSVFICHPGSKLTVKFTNTGSQYTQENFYIDSSSKTSVDIIGRNEIYKGNQYHQYVYQKSNDPDNYSCIDIRNVGKEYASTSFIGRYDVGPLSTDFDGTMNNQNLMLDKNVTMHTRPVLDIHTKEIKCQHGCTVSNVNEDHMYYLQSKGVDRITASEMLVESFLC
;
A
#
# COMPACT_ATOMS: atom_id res chain seq x y z
N VAL A 1 0.75 -16.13 26.33
CA VAL A 1 -0.71 -16.00 26.23
C VAL A 1 -1.13 -14.62 25.73
N TYR A 2 -0.43 -13.54 26.09
CA TYR A 2 -0.77 -12.18 25.62
C TYR A 2 -0.31 -11.87 24.17
N LYS A 3 0.68 -12.59 23.65
CA LYS A 3 1.19 -12.38 22.27
C LYS A 3 0.24 -12.88 21.18
N THR A 4 -0.65 -13.79 21.47
CA THR A 4 -1.57 -14.41 20.51
C THR A 4 -2.86 -13.62 20.28
N LEU A 5 -3.26 -12.72 21.19
CA LEU A 5 -4.50 -11.97 21.07
C LEU A 5 -4.44 -10.75 20.15
N PHE A 6 -3.25 -10.19 19.89
CA PHE A 6 -3.10 -8.87 19.28
C PHE A 6 -2.54 -8.86 17.86
N GLY A 7 -2.26 -9.98 17.28
CA GLY A 7 -1.73 -10.07 15.92
C GLY A 7 -2.54 -10.94 14.97
N GLN A 8 -3.70 -11.40 15.38
CA GLN A 8 -4.54 -12.23 14.52
C GLN A 8 -5.58 -11.39 13.79
N SER A 9 -5.82 -11.69 12.52
CA SER A 9 -6.93 -11.10 11.78
C SER A 9 -8.24 -11.45 12.47
N LEU A 10 -9.26 -10.62 12.29
CA LEU A 10 -10.59 -10.87 12.85
C LEU A 10 -11.14 -12.25 12.42
N LEU A 11 -10.75 -12.71 11.24
CA LEU A 11 -11.09 -14.03 10.70
C LEU A 11 -10.65 -15.19 11.59
N THR A 12 -9.51 -15.08 12.29
CA THR A 12 -9.03 -16.12 13.22
C THR A 12 -9.73 -16.14 14.58
N HIS A 13 -10.51 -15.11 14.90
CA HIS A 13 -11.29 -15.03 16.14
C HIS A 13 -12.75 -15.45 15.97
N LEU A 14 -13.23 -15.54 14.75
CA LEU A 14 -14.55 -16.08 14.47
C LEU A 14 -14.41 -17.60 14.56
N ALA A 15 -14.96 -18.16 15.64
CA ALA A 15 -14.89 -19.60 15.96
C ALA A 15 -15.46 -20.52 14.86
N ASN A 16 -16.04 -19.98 13.82
CA ASN A 16 -16.65 -20.66 12.67
C ASN A 16 -16.12 -20.08 11.35
N ALA A 17 -14.80 -19.90 11.25
CA ALA A 17 -14.17 -19.39 10.01
C ALA A 17 -14.41 -20.29 8.78
N ASP A 18 -14.87 -21.52 8.98
CA ASP A 18 -15.29 -22.43 7.92
C ASP A 18 -16.61 -22.03 7.21
N GLU A 19 -17.27 -20.96 7.68
CA GLU A 19 -18.57 -20.54 7.14
C GLU A 19 -18.48 -19.50 6.01
N PHE A 20 -17.30 -18.88 5.78
CA PHE A 20 -17.13 -17.85 4.75
C PHE A 20 -16.32 -18.36 3.56
N ASN A 21 -16.98 -18.44 2.41
CA ASN A 21 -16.34 -18.93 1.19
C ASN A 21 -15.58 -17.82 0.46
N ASN A 22 -15.97 -16.57 0.61
CA ASN A 22 -15.42 -15.44 -0.14
C ASN A 22 -15.53 -14.10 0.64
N LEU A 23 -14.97 -13.04 0.07
CA LEU A 23 -14.98 -11.71 0.69
C LEU A 23 -16.38 -11.10 0.80
N GLU A 24 -17.29 -11.41 -0.14
CA GLU A 24 -18.66 -10.91 -0.10
C GLU A 24 -19.42 -11.50 1.08
N ASP A 25 -19.38 -12.83 1.27
CA ASP A 25 -20.00 -13.54 2.39
C ASP A 25 -19.47 -12.98 3.74
N TYR A 26 -18.15 -12.75 3.83
CA TYR A 26 -17.56 -12.18 5.03
C TYR A 26 -18.07 -10.76 5.30
N VAL A 27 -18.09 -9.89 4.29
CA VAL A 27 -18.57 -8.51 4.46
C VAL A 27 -20.05 -8.48 4.83
N GLU A 28 -20.88 -9.33 4.26
CA GLU A 28 -22.28 -9.47 4.63
C GLU A 28 -22.43 -9.85 6.12
N HIS A 29 -21.62 -10.80 6.59
CA HIS A 29 -21.63 -11.22 7.98
C HIS A 29 -21.21 -10.08 8.94
N VAL A 30 -20.04 -9.44 8.71
CA VAL A 30 -19.53 -8.38 9.62
C VAL A 30 -20.39 -7.12 9.60
N THR A 31 -21.16 -6.90 8.55
CA THR A 31 -22.13 -5.80 8.45
C THR A 31 -23.52 -6.18 8.96
N SER A 32 -23.73 -7.43 9.40
CA SER A 32 -24.97 -7.85 10.05
C SER A 32 -25.21 -7.07 11.36
N ASN A 33 -26.48 -6.93 11.76
CA ASN A 33 -26.81 -6.10 12.91
C ASN A 33 -26.27 -6.62 14.25
N ASN A 34 -25.88 -7.89 14.34
CA ASN A 34 -25.48 -8.56 15.57
C ASN A 34 -23.99 -8.84 15.68
N PHE A 35 -23.20 -8.58 14.61
CA PHE A 35 -21.79 -8.95 14.55
C PHE A 35 -20.96 -8.44 15.74
N ILE A 36 -21.17 -7.18 16.14
CA ILE A 36 -20.43 -6.58 17.26
C ILE A 36 -20.77 -7.25 18.60
N ASP A 37 -22.01 -7.67 18.76
CA ASP A 37 -22.51 -8.33 19.97
C ASP A 37 -22.07 -9.80 20.04
N GLU A 38 -21.77 -10.42 18.91
CA GLU A 38 -21.26 -11.79 18.80
C GLU A 38 -19.77 -11.89 19.15
N LEU A 39 -19.01 -10.76 19.08
CA LEU A 39 -17.60 -10.75 19.44
C LEU A 39 -17.41 -10.98 20.94
N PRO A 40 -16.47 -11.86 21.35
CA PRO A 40 -16.24 -12.16 22.76
C PRO A 40 -15.95 -10.88 23.57
N HIS A 41 -16.50 -10.80 24.79
CA HIS A 41 -16.18 -9.68 25.70
C HIS A 41 -14.67 -9.51 25.94
N SER A 42 -13.90 -10.58 25.90
CA SER A 42 -12.43 -10.56 25.99
C SER A 42 -11.77 -9.83 24.84
N TYR A 43 -12.41 -9.79 23.66
CA TYR A 43 -11.94 -9.07 22.48
C TYR A 43 -11.95 -7.54 22.74
N TRP A 44 -13.02 -7.03 23.36
CA TRP A 44 -13.17 -5.60 23.65
C TRP A 44 -12.51 -5.15 24.96
N ALA A 45 -12.22 -6.07 25.87
CA ALA A 45 -11.74 -5.73 27.23
C ALA A 45 -10.42 -4.94 27.25
N ASN A 46 -9.60 -5.11 26.24
CA ASN A 46 -8.28 -4.47 26.13
C ASN A 46 -8.24 -3.35 25.08
N ILE A 47 -9.37 -3.03 24.47
CA ILE A 47 -9.47 -2.04 23.40
C ILE A 47 -9.90 -0.70 23.95
N LEU A 48 -9.22 0.35 23.52
CA LEU A 48 -9.64 1.70 23.86
C LEU A 48 -11.01 1.99 23.25
N PRO A 49 -11.93 2.60 24.03
CA PRO A 49 -13.29 2.92 23.53
C PRO A 49 -13.32 3.68 22.21
N GLN A 50 -12.29 4.50 21.97
CA GLN A 50 -12.17 5.28 20.73
C GLN A 50 -11.92 4.38 19.49
N PHE A 51 -11.17 3.28 19.63
CA PHE A 51 -10.97 2.31 18.55
C PHE A 51 -12.24 1.52 18.28
N LYS A 52 -12.95 1.09 19.32
CA LYS A 52 -14.25 0.45 19.18
C LYS A 52 -15.19 1.36 18.40
N GLN A 53 -15.31 2.64 18.79
CA GLN A 53 -16.16 3.61 18.08
C GLN A 53 -15.73 3.83 16.62
N SER A 54 -14.42 3.88 16.35
CA SER A 54 -13.90 4.00 14.98
C SER A 54 -14.21 2.76 14.16
N PHE A 55 -14.06 1.57 14.73
CA PHE A 55 -14.40 0.31 14.12
C PHE A 55 -15.88 0.21 13.77
N GLU A 56 -16.77 0.51 14.73
CA GLU A 56 -18.23 0.55 14.53
C GLU A 56 -18.62 1.53 13.42
N ALA A 57 -18.00 2.72 13.38
CA ALA A 57 -18.24 3.69 12.33
C ALA A 57 -17.80 3.18 10.92
N ASN A 58 -16.69 2.45 10.84
CA ASN A 58 -16.24 1.85 9.60
C ASN A 58 -17.16 0.72 9.12
N LEU A 59 -17.62 -0.13 10.03
CA LEU A 59 -18.59 -1.17 9.70
C LEU A 59 -19.92 -0.59 9.21
N LEU A 60 -20.42 0.47 9.86
CA LEU A 60 -21.62 1.15 9.43
C LEU A 60 -21.47 1.73 8.01
N SER A 61 -20.34 2.42 7.77
CA SER A 61 -20.03 2.96 6.45
C SER A 61 -19.90 1.86 5.39
N LEU A 62 -19.27 0.73 5.73
CA LEU A 62 -19.16 -0.42 4.83
C LEU A 62 -20.54 -1.04 4.53
N LYS A 63 -21.44 -1.08 5.51
CA LYS A 63 -22.82 -1.53 5.33
C LYS A 63 -23.61 -0.62 4.38
N GLU A 64 -23.43 0.69 4.47
CA GLU A 64 -24.12 1.67 3.63
C GLU A 64 -23.57 1.71 2.20
N GLU A 65 -22.27 1.67 2.03
CA GLU A 65 -21.58 1.83 0.76
C GLU A 65 -21.31 0.50 0.04
N GLY A 66 -21.22 -0.61 0.77
CA GLY A 66 -20.85 -1.93 0.27
C GLY A 66 -19.38 -2.05 -0.16
N LEU A 67 -19.06 -3.18 -0.77
CA LEU A 67 -17.75 -3.41 -1.37
C LEU A 67 -17.51 -2.47 -2.56
N PRO A 68 -16.24 -2.10 -2.84
CA PRO A 68 -15.91 -1.30 -4.00
C PRO A 68 -16.41 -1.92 -5.30
N THR A 69 -16.95 -1.08 -6.18
CA THR A 69 -17.46 -1.51 -7.48
C THR A 69 -16.73 -0.76 -8.61
N LYS A 70 -16.97 -1.17 -9.86
CA LYS A 70 -16.49 -0.42 -11.03
C LYS A 70 -17.00 1.03 -11.10
N ARG A 71 -17.98 1.40 -10.26
CA ARG A 71 -18.47 2.78 -10.16
C ARG A 71 -17.55 3.66 -9.31
N SER A 72 -16.74 3.05 -8.43
CA SER A 72 -15.70 3.77 -7.70
C SER A 72 -14.60 4.17 -8.66
N GLU A 73 -14.15 5.41 -8.61
CA GLU A 73 -13.22 6.00 -9.60
C GLU A 73 -11.95 5.15 -9.76
N GLN A 74 -11.34 4.72 -8.66
CA GLN A 74 -10.10 3.96 -8.63
C GLN A 74 -10.21 2.57 -9.26
N PHE A 75 -11.43 2.02 -9.42
CA PHE A 75 -11.66 0.67 -9.95
C PHE A 75 -12.37 0.65 -11.30
N ASN A 76 -12.56 1.80 -11.95
CA ASN A 76 -13.29 1.89 -13.22
C ASN A 76 -12.75 0.96 -14.32
N PHE A 77 -11.45 0.72 -14.34
CA PHE A 77 -10.78 -0.11 -15.34
C PHE A 77 -10.36 -1.49 -14.81
N ALA A 78 -10.53 -1.74 -13.51
CA ALA A 78 -10.13 -2.98 -12.86
C ALA A 78 -11.19 -4.08 -12.96
N ASN A 79 -10.77 -5.33 -13.07
CA ASN A 79 -11.67 -6.47 -12.97
C ASN A 79 -11.75 -6.98 -11.52
N ILE A 80 -12.39 -6.21 -10.65
CA ILE A 80 -12.50 -6.52 -9.21
C ILE A 80 -13.36 -7.75 -8.91
N HIS A 81 -14.23 -8.19 -9.83
CA HIS A 81 -15.04 -9.41 -9.61
C HIS A 81 -14.17 -10.67 -9.47
N LYS A 82 -12.98 -10.69 -10.09
CA LYS A 82 -12.04 -11.79 -9.87
C LYS A 82 -11.53 -11.84 -8.43
N LEU A 83 -11.41 -10.68 -7.80
CA LEU A 83 -10.96 -10.56 -6.42
C LEU A 83 -12.01 -11.12 -5.44
N TYR A 84 -13.28 -10.82 -5.67
CA TYR A 84 -14.38 -11.27 -4.81
C TYR A 84 -14.65 -12.77 -4.91
N ALA A 85 -14.25 -13.39 -6.01
CA ALA A 85 -14.39 -14.83 -6.22
C ALA A 85 -13.25 -15.67 -5.61
N ILE A 86 -12.29 -15.05 -4.90
CA ILE A 86 -11.19 -15.78 -4.25
C ILE A 86 -11.69 -16.34 -2.93
N ASP A 87 -11.50 -17.65 -2.74
CA ASP A 87 -11.81 -18.31 -1.48
C ASP A 87 -10.95 -17.72 -0.35
N ILE A 88 -11.60 -17.38 0.76
CA ILE A 88 -10.95 -16.95 1.98
C ILE A 88 -10.86 -18.16 2.89
N LEU A 89 -9.66 -18.71 3.01
CA LEU A 89 -9.39 -19.73 4.02
C LEU A 89 -8.95 -19.04 5.31
N SER A 90 -9.58 -19.38 6.42
CA SER A 90 -9.06 -19.00 7.71
C SER A 90 -7.75 -19.75 7.94
N SER A 91 -6.66 -19.04 8.11
CA SER A 91 -5.47 -19.69 8.65
C SER A 91 -5.78 -20.05 10.10
N GLU A 92 -6.06 -21.29 10.41
CA GLU A 92 -5.79 -21.81 11.73
C GLU A 92 -4.28 -21.73 11.93
N SER A 93 -3.81 -20.56 12.34
CA SER A 93 -2.39 -20.35 12.61
C SER A 93 -2.04 -20.89 13.98
N ASP A 94 -2.12 -22.18 14.13
CA ASP A 94 -1.34 -22.93 15.13
C ASP A 94 0.13 -23.08 14.67
N HIS A 95 0.58 -22.25 13.72
CA HIS A 95 1.99 -22.15 13.41
C HIS A 95 2.67 -21.48 14.59
N ASP A 96 3.33 -22.28 15.39
CA ASP A 96 4.23 -21.86 16.46
C ASP A 96 5.09 -20.69 15.95
N SER A 97 5.18 -19.63 16.74
CA SER A 97 6.02 -18.46 16.45
C SER A 97 7.48 -18.84 16.17
N TYR A 98 7.90 -20.01 16.58
CA TYR A 98 9.21 -20.60 16.30
C TYR A 98 9.41 -20.96 14.82
N ASP A 99 8.41 -21.51 14.15
CA ASP A 99 8.50 -21.88 12.74
C ASP A 99 8.66 -20.66 11.82
N VAL A 100 8.02 -19.55 12.16
CA VAL A 100 8.15 -18.28 11.44
C VAL A 100 9.56 -17.71 11.62
N ILE A 101 10.14 -17.79 12.81
CA ILE A 101 11.50 -17.32 13.09
C ILE A 101 12.55 -18.15 12.33
N GLU A 102 12.39 -19.47 12.24
CA GLU A 102 13.28 -20.33 11.46
C GLU A 102 13.19 -20.05 9.95
N ARG A 103 11.99 -19.89 9.40
CA ARG A 103 11.77 -19.51 7.98
C ARG A 103 12.39 -18.17 7.62
N PHE A 104 12.54 -17.27 8.57
CA PHE A 104 13.18 -15.97 8.39
C PHE A 104 14.65 -15.92 8.87
N SER A 105 15.30 -17.05 9.05
CA SER A 105 16.71 -17.13 9.44
C SER A 105 17.67 -16.39 8.50
N TYR A 106 17.31 -16.21 7.23
CA TYR A 106 18.04 -15.38 6.27
C TYR A 106 18.06 -13.89 6.62
N LEU A 107 17.15 -13.40 7.49
CA LEU A 107 17.19 -12.04 8.03
C LEU A 107 18.38 -11.79 8.95
N ASN A 108 19.12 -12.84 9.33
CA ASN A 108 20.32 -12.72 10.18
C ASN A 108 21.39 -11.75 9.63
N GLY A 109 21.41 -11.50 8.33
CA GLY A 109 22.26 -10.48 7.69
C GLY A 109 21.70 -9.06 7.72
N LEU A 110 20.40 -8.88 8.00
CA LEU A 110 19.72 -7.59 7.96
C LEU A 110 19.70 -6.99 9.37
N SER A 111 20.38 -5.88 9.55
CA SER A 111 20.45 -5.19 10.85
C SER A 111 19.16 -4.43 11.22
N LYS A 112 18.23 -4.26 10.24
CA LYS A 112 16.99 -3.48 10.40
C LYS A 112 15.92 -4.09 9.48
N ALA A 113 15.17 -5.03 9.98
CA ALA A 113 14.07 -5.65 9.25
C ALA A 113 12.77 -5.66 10.07
N ILE A 114 11.67 -5.42 9.38
CA ILE A 114 10.30 -5.57 9.86
C ILE A 114 9.64 -6.57 8.93
N VAL A 115 9.00 -7.58 9.48
CA VAL A 115 8.23 -8.55 8.70
C VAL A 115 6.78 -8.43 9.10
N LEU A 116 5.93 -8.19 8.12
CA LEU A 116 4.48 -8.18 8.25
C LEU A 116 3.97 -9.50 7.69
N ASN A 117 3.50 -10.36 8.56
CA ASN A 117 2.96 -11.66 8.21
C ASN A 117 1.71 -11.94 9.05
N ASP A 118 0.59 -12.25 8.43
CA ASP A 118 -0.68 -12.56 9.09
C ASP A 118 -1.05 -11.54 10.18
N SER A 119 -1.02 -10.24 9.85
CA SER A 119 -1.27 -9.16 10.81
C SER A 119 -0.31 -9.09 11.99
N ARG A 120 0.78 -9.85 11.97
CA ARG A 120 1.84 -9.82 12.98
C ARG A 120 3.04 -9.05 12.49
N VAL A 121 3.70 -8.35 13.41
CA VAL A 121 4.95 -7.64 13.16
C VAL A 121 6.08 -8.37 13.87
N PHE A 122 7.07 -8.80 13.09
CA PHE A 122 8.31 -9.36 13.59
C PHE A 122 9.44 -8.36 13.33
N THR A 123 10.35 -8.25 14.28
CA THR A 123 11.48 -7.33 14.15
C THR A 123 12.80 -8.05 14.36
N SER A 124 13.88 -7.37 14.01
CA SER A 124 15.21 -7.85 14.32
C SER A 124 15.48 -8.03 15.83
N ASN A 125 14.66 -7.44 16.72
CA ASN A 125 14.72 -7.68 18.16
C ASN A 125 14.19 -9.07 18.53
N ASP A 126 13.14 -9.55 17.87
CA ASP A 126 12.60 -10.90 18.08
C ASP A 126 13.63 -11.95 17.69
N LEU A 127 14.59 -11.58 16.84
CA LEU A 127 15.75 -12.37 16.44
C LEU A 127 16.98 -12.12 17.33
N GLY A 128 16.84 -11.49 18.49
CA GLY A 128 17.93 -11.22 19.45
C GLY A 128 18.84 -10.03 19.10
N LYS A 129 18.43 -9.17 18.14
CA LYS A 129 19.17 -7.94 17.78
C LYS A 129 18.42 -6.71 18.27
N ARG A 130 19.13 -5.67 18.72
CA ARG A 130 18.51 -4.40 19.13
C ARG A 130 17.91 -3.68 17.92
N SER A 131 16.63 -3.36 17.99
CA SER A 131 15.94 -2.53 17.00
C SER A 131 16.24 -1.05 17.22
N PRO A 132 16.51 -0.28 16.16
CA PRO A 132 16.72 1.16 16.23
C PRO A 132 15.43 1.97 16.33
N PHE A 133 14.26 1.36 16.26
CA PHE A 133 12.96 2.03 16.29
C PHE A 133 12.05 1.44 17.37
N ASN A 134 11.12 2.25 17.85
CA ASN A 134 10.10 1.82 18.79
C ASN A 134 8.90 1.27 18.02
N ILE A 135 8.64 -0.02 18.18
CA ILE A 135 7.40 -0.63 17.70
C ILE A 135 6.40 -0.59 18.83
N GLN A 136 5.25 -0.03 18.53
CA GLN A 136 4.15 0.05 19.49
C GLN A 136 2.91 -0.56 18.84
N ILE A 137 2.25 -1.44 19.59
CA ILE A 137 0.90 -1.90 19.27
C ILE A 137 -0.05 -0.98 20.04
N LEU A 138 -1.08 -0.47 19.39
CA LEU A 138 -1.93 0.58 19.95
C LEU A 138 -2.68 0.21 21.24
N ASP A 139 -2.72 -1.06 21.59
CA ASP A 139 -3.27 -1.55 22.85
C ASP A 139 -2.27 -1.56 24.01
N SER A 140 -0.99 -1.34 23.73
CA SER A 140 0.01 -1.38 24.80
C SER A 140 -0.23 -0.23 25.79
N VAL A 141 -0.32 -0.61 27.06
CA VAL A 141 -0.69 0.24 28.23
C VAL A 141 0.16 1.51 28.36
N ASN A 142 1.29 1.56 27.67
CA ASN A 142 2.29 2.63 27.79
C ASN A 142 2.22 3.69 26.66
N THR A 143 1.27 3.59 25.74
CA THR A 143 1.17 4.59 24.65
C THR A 143 0.49 5.85 25.15
N ASN A 144 1.05 7.01 24.85
CA ASN A 144 0.47 8.29 25.20
C ASN A 144 -0.95 8.43 24.61
N LYS A 145 -1.96 8.56 25.47
CA LYS A 145 -3.38 8.66 25.11
C LYS A 145 -3.66 9.73 24.05
N HIS A 146 -2.88 10.80 24.02
CA HIS A 146 -3.04 11.86 23.03
C HIS A 146 -2.66 11.37 21.62
N ARG A 147 -1.55 10.63 21.45
CA ARG A 147 -1.15 10.04 20.17
C ARG A 147 -2.15 9.00 19.69
N GLN A 148 -2.66 8.17 20.59
CA GLN A 148 -3.70 7.21 20.27
C GLN A 148 -4.96 7.88 19.71
N SER A 149 -5.40 8.98 20.32
CA SER A 149 -6.55 9.75 19.84
C SER A 149 -6.29 10.38 18.46
N GLU A 150 -5.06 10.79 18.17
CA GLU A 150 -4.67 11.31 16.87
C GLU A 150 -4.74 10.22 15.79
N TYR A 151 -4.13 9.05 16.03
CA TYR A 151 -4.15 7.94 15.07
C TYR A 151 -5.58 7.47 14.77
N VAL A 152 -6.45 7.38 15.77
CA VAL A 152 -7.87 7.05 15.56
C VAL A 152 -8.57 8.07 14.66
N LYS A 153 -8.26 9.35 14.78
CA LYS A 153 -8.85 10.38 13.92
C LYS A 153 -8.37 10.23 12.48
N LEU A 154 -7.09 9.92 12.27
CA LEU A 154 -6.51 9.71 10.96
C LEU A 154 -7.10 8.46 10.27
N LEU A 155 -7.27 7.37 11.01
CA LEU A 155 -7.88 6.13 10.51
C LEU A 155 -9.34 6.29 10.00
N LYS A 156 -10.04 7.35 10.36
CA LYS A 156 -11.39 7.64 9.85
C LYS A 156 -11.45 8.14 8.41
N GLN A 157 -10.31 8.53 7.84
CA GLN A 157 -10.23 9.07 6.46
C GLN A 157 -9.93 7.99 5.42
N GLN A 158 -10.59 6.85 5.52
CA GLN A 158 -10.31 5.68 4.69
C GLN A 158 -11.23 5.61 3.47
N ASP A 159 -10.71 5.03 2.40
CA ASP A 159 -11.53 4.60 1.26
C ASP A 159 -12.20 3.24 1.49
N ASN A 160 -12.90 2.71 0.49
CA ASN A 160 -13.69 1.50 0.68
C ASN A 160 -12.84 0.23 0.90
N PHE A 161 -11.65 0.08 0.28
CA PHE A 161 -10.79 -1.08 0.56
C PHE A 161 -10.06 -0.96 1.88
N SER A 162 -9.58 0.23 2.23
CA SER A 162 -9.00 0.46 3.55
C SER A 162 -10.02 0.26 4.67
N LYS A 163 -11.31 0.55 4.43
CA LYS A 163 -12.40 0.20 5.36
C LYS A 163 -12.52 -1.32 5.54
N VAL A 164 -12.50 -2.08 4.45
CA VAL A 164 -12.52 -3.56 4.50
C VAL A 164 -11.29 -4.08 5.23
N THR A 165 -10.10 -3.63 4.85
CA THR A 165 -8.85 -4.04 5.49
C THR A 165 -8.86 -3.74 6.99
N TYR A 166 -9.33 -2.53 7.37
CA TYR A 166 -9.43 -2.15 8.77
C TYR A 166 -10.50 -2.95 9.52
N ALA A 167 -11.60 -3.33 8.88
CA ALA A 167 -12.59 -4.23 9.47
C ALA A 167 -12.02 -5.62 9.75
N LEU A 168 -11.13 -6.11 8.90
CA LEU A 168 -10.42 -7.38 9.07
C LEU A 168 -9.27 -7.30 10.08
N THR A 169 -8.63 -6.13 10.21
CA THR A 169 -7.49 -5.90 11.11
C THR A 169 -7.65 -4.61 11.92
N PRO A 170 -8.59 -4.58 12.89
CA PRO A 170 -8.96 -3.34 13.59
C PRO A 170 -7.89 -2.81 14.55
N PHE A 171 -6.79 -3.55 14.73
CA PHE A 171 -5.67 -3.17 15.58
C PHE A 171 -4.44 -2.87 14.75
N PRO A 172 -4.23 -1.59 14.38
CA PRO A 172 -3.07 -1.23 13.58
C PRO A 172 -1.77 -1.45 14.36
N ASN A 173 -0.77 -1.94 13.64
CA ASN A 173 0.61 -1.91 14.12
C ASN A 173 1.13 -0.48 14.01
N VAL A 174 1.76 0.04 15.05
CA VAL A 174 2.37 1.39 15.01
C VAL A 174 3.88 1.29 15.08
N ILE A 175 4.55 1.83 14.07
CA ILE A 175 6.00 1.85 13.95
C ILE A 175 6.45 3.30 13.98
N ILE A 176 7.20 3.67 15.03
CA ILE A 176 7.64 5.04 15.23
C ILE A 176 9.12 5.16 14.92
N PHE A 177 9.45 6.09 14.03
CA PHE A 177 10.83 6.50 13.73
C PHE A 177 11.15 7.78 14.51
N PRO A 178 12.00 7.70 15.55
CA PRO A 178 12.19 8.80 16.48
C PRO A 178 12.94 9.98 15.85
N ASN A 179 12.78 11.15 16.44
CA ASN A 179 13.53 12.37 16.09
C ASN A 179 15.04 12.16 16.27
N GLY A 180 15.85 12.78 15.41
CA GLY A 180 17.31 12.71 15.47
C GLY A 180 17.91 11.41 14.95
N SER A 181 17.12 10.55 14.33
CA SER A 181 17.59 9.28 13.75
C SER A 181 18.36 9.43 12.42
N ASN A 182 18.67 10.65 12.01
CA ASN A 182 19.23 11.00 10.71
C ASN A 182 20.51 10.22 10.33
N ASP A 183 21.42 10.00 11.28
CA ASP A 183 22.67 9.28 10.99
C ASP A 183 22.50 7.77 10.89
N THR A 184 21.48 7.23 11.53
CA THR A 184 21.27 5.79 11.65
C THR A 184 20.48 5.22 10.50
N PHE A 185 19.49 5.97 9.98
CA PHE A 185 18.59 5.50 8.92
C PHE A 185 19.07 5.89 7.52
N ASN A 186 19.81 6.99 7.36
CA ASN A 186 20.34 7.42 6.05
C ASN A 186 21.42 6.50 5.47
N LYS A 187 22.15 5.75 6.32
CA LYS A 187 23.26 4.88 5.86
C LYS A 187 22.79 3.48 5.45
N LYS A 188 21.66 3.01 5.98
CA LYS A 188 21.09 1.69 5.60
C LYS A 188 19.57 1.77 5.66
N PRO A 189 18.86 1.39 4.58
CA PRO A 189 17.41 1.37 4.58
C PRO A 189 16.86 0.38 5.62
N VAL A 190 15.68 0.67 6.12
CA VAL A 190 14.89 -0.27 6.91
C VAL A 190 14.09 -1.15 5.94
N THR A 191 14.31 -2.45 6.00
CA THR A 191 13.57 -3.39 5.15
C THR A 191 12.24 -3.73 5.79
N VAL A 192 11.16 -3.52 5.05
CA VAL A 192 9.81 -3.97 5.40
C VAL A 192 9.44 -5.10 4.45
N GLN A 193 9.10 -6.25 4.98
CA GLN A 193 8.75 -7.43 4.19
C GLN A 193 7.29 -7.80 4.41
N TYR A 194 6.52 -7.76 3.34
CA TYR A 194 5.16 -8.29 3.31
C TYR A 194 5.24 -9.73 2.83
N ARG A 195 4.93 -10.66 3.72
CA ARG A 195 5.05 -12.10 3.45
C ARG A 195 3.74 -12.81 3.67
N ASN A 196 3.45 -13.72 2.76
CA ASN A 196 2.52 -14.80 2.97
C ASN A 196 3.31 -16.12 2.89
N SER A 197 3.25 -16.92 3.94
CA SER A 197 3.98 -18.18 4.01
C SER A 197 3.12 -19.41 3.73
N SER A 198 1.83 -19.22 3.43
CA SER A 198 0.92 -20.32 3.15
C SER A 198 1.03 -20.80 1.70
N ASP A 199 1.06 -22.11 1.50
CA ASP A 199 0.91 -22.75 0.19
C ASP A 199 -0.58 -22.79 -0.26
N GLU A 200 -1.50 -22.37 0.63
CA GLU A 200 -2.93 -22.30 0.37
C GLU A 200 -3.36 -20.86 0.02
N PRO A 201 -4.46 -20.67 -0.72
CA PRO A 201 -4.96 -19.35 -1.10
C PRO A 201 -5.59 -18.63 0.09
N ILE A 202 -4.75 -18.09 0.98
CA ILE A 202 -5.16 -17.37 2.18
C ILE A 202 -5.13 -15.86 1.92
N LEU A 203 -6.19 -15.15 2.34
CA LEU A 203 -6.21 -13.71 2.37
C LEU A 203 -5.46 -13.18 3.60
N GLN A 204 -4.44 -12.38 3.37
CA GLN A 204 -3.74 -11.64 4.41
C GLN A 204 -4.16 -10.17 4.46
N CYS A 205 -4.42 -9.67 5.65
CA CYS A 205 -4.75 -8.27 5.87
C CYS A 205 -3.81 -7.65 6.90
N ASN A 206 -3.29 -6.45 6.58
CA ASN A 206 -2.43 -5.70 7.50
C ASN A 206 -2.88 -4.24 7.55
N THR A 207 -3.03 -3.72 8.78
CA THR A 207 -3.16 -2.28 9.03
C THR A 207 -1.93 -1.81 9.78
N THR A 208 -1.17 -0.88 9.21
CA THR A 208 0.10 -0.41 9.77
C THR A 208 0.20 1.12 9.71
N ILE A 209 0.65 1.72 10.81
CA ILE A 209 0.94 3.15 10.90
C ILE A 209 2.45 3.33 11.04
N PHE A 210 3.04 4.06 10.10
CA PHE A 210 4.44 4.49 10.14
C PHE A 210 4.47 5.97 10.54
N ASP A 211 4.96 6.28 11.74
CA ASP A 211 5.05 7.65 12.25
C ASP A 211 6.50 8.14 12.20
N VAL A 212 6.80 8.95 11.20
CA VAL A 212 8.12 9.57 10.99
C VAL A 212 8.14 10.89 11.74
N GLN A 213 8.88 10.93 12.85
CA GLN A 213 8.90 12.06 13.76
C GLN A 213 9.61 13.29 13.17
N TYR A 214 9.46 14.44 13.84
CA TYR A 214 10.01 15.75 13.44
C TYR A 214 11.48 15.66 13.02
N ASN A 215 11.80 16.23 11.85
CA ASN A 215 13.14 16.26 11.26
C ASN A 215 13.80 14.88 11.06
N ALA A 216 13.07 13.78 11.21
CA ALA A 216 13.61 12.45 10.95
C ALA A 216 13.72 12.19 9.45
N LYS A 217 14.80 11.47 9.05
CA LYS A 217 15.00 11.03 7.67
C LYS A 217 15.00 9.51 7.64
N VAL A 218 14.05 8.95 6.93
CA VAL A 218 13.81 7.50 6.88
C VAL A 218 13.81 7.00 5.45
N HIS A 219 14.51 5.89 5.23
CA HIS A 219 14.48 5.16 3.97
C HIS A 219 13.95 3.75 4.24
N LEU A 220 12.80 3.42 3.64
CA LEU A 220 12.17 2.10 3.69
C LEU A 220 12.41 1.37 2.37
N LYS A 221 12.77 0.09 2.45
CA LYS A 221 12.68 -0.86 1.34
C LYS A 221 11.57 -1.82 1.63
N GLU A 222 10.51 -1.76 0.85
CA GLU A 222 9.36 -2.64 0.96
C GLU A 222 9.45 -3.75 -0.08
N ASP A 223 9.56 -4.98 0.40
CA ASP A 223 9.67 -6.19 -0.41
C ASP A 223 8.39 -7.01 -0.26
N VAL A 224 7.61 -7.07 -1.33
CA VAL A 224 6.31 -7.75 -1.37
C VAL A 224 6.49 -9.08 -2.10
N LYS A 225 6.25 -10.18 -1.40
CA LYS A 225 6.29 -11.53 -1.96
C LYS A 225 5.13 -12.33 -1.41
N THR A 226 4.12 -12.52 -2.20
CA THR A 226 2.98 -13.34 -1.84
C THR A 226 2.65 -14.33 -2.94
N THR A 227 2.15 -15.51 -2.57
CA THR A 227 1.59 -16.50 -3.48
C THR A 227 0.07 -16.56 -3.43
N ALA A 228 -0.54 -15.76 -2.55
CA ALA A 228 -1.97 -15.72 -2.26
C ALA A 228 -2.49 -14.27 -2.27
N GLY A 229 -3.63 -14.01 -1.66
CA GLY A 229 -4.22 -12.67 -1.57
C GLY A 229 -3.66 -11.83 -0.43
N GLN A 230 -3.43 -10.55 -0.69
CA GLN A 230 -2.95 -9.61 0.32
C GLN A 230 -3.66 -8.26 0.22
N MET A 231 -4.14 -7.76 1.36
CA MET A 231 -4.70 -6.42 1.51
C MET A 231 -3.91 -5.67 2.60
N ASN A 232 -3.31 -4.55 2.21
CA ASN A 232 -2.48 -3.75 3.11
C ASN A 232 -3.01 -2.32 3.13
N TYR A 233 -3.39 -1.87 4.31
CA TYR A 233 -3.66 -0.47 4.60
C TYR A 233 -2.51 0.11 5.42
N SER A 234 -1.72 0.96 4.79
CA SER A 234 -0.55 1.58 5.42
C SER A 234 -0.74 3.08 5.49
N MET A 235 -0.66 3.63 6.70
CA MET A 235 -0.69 5.07 6.90
C MET A 235 0.70 5.57 7.29
N TYR A 236 1.20 6.54 6.56
CA TYR A 236 2.50 7.18 6.78
C TYR A 236 2.26 8.61 7.24
N VAL A 237 2.63 8.89 8.49
CA VAL A 237 2.52 10.24 9.08
C VAL A 237 3.91 10.86 9.06
N LEU A 238 4.12 11.82 8.18
CA LEU A 238 5.35 12.58 8.09
C LEU A 238 5.18 13.85 8.92
N ARG A 239 5.86 13.90 10.07
CA ARG A 239 5.83 15.09 10.93
C ARG A 239 6.59 16.24 10.28
N GLU A 240 6.49 17.43 10.86
CA GLU A 240 7.10 18.65 10.33
C GLU A 240 8.59 18.44 10.00
N ASN A 241 8.99 18.82 8.78
CA ASN A 241 10.31 18.64 8.19
C ASN A 241 10.82 17.18 8.14
N ALA A 242 9.96 16.19 8.28
CA ALA A 242 10.35 14.79 8.11
C ALA A 242 10.60 14.47 6.64
N GLU A 243 11.54 13.56 6.38
CA GLU A 243 11.83 13.04 5.03
C GLU A 243 11.61 11.54 5.02
N LEU A 244 10.78 11.06 4.10
CA LEU A 244 10.52 9.62 3.91
C LEU A 244 10.76 9.24 2.46
N THR A 245 11.64 8.25 2.27
CA THR A 245 11.82 7.58 0.98
C THR A 245 11.34 6.14 1.10
N ILE A 246 10.47 5.71 0.21
CA ILE A 246 9.99 4.33 0.10
C ILE A 246 10.44 3.78 -1.25
N GLU A 247 11.07 2.60 -1.24
CA GLU A 247 11.34 1.80 -2.43
C GLU A 247 10.55 0.48 -2.30
N ARG A 248 9.43 0.37 -3.00
CA ARG A 248 8.56 -0.82 -2.99
C ARG A 248 8.83 -1.68 -4.22
N THR A 249 9.07 -2.96 -4.00
CA THR A 249 9.23 -3.95 -5.06
C THR A 249 8.22 -5.07 -4.87
N THR A 250 7.41 -5.31 -5.89
CA THR A 250 6.44 -6.40 -5.91
C THR A 250 6.88 -7.42 -6.96
N ASN A 251 7.35 -8.57 -6.49
CA ASN A 251 7.85 -9.69 -7.30
C ASN A 251 7.05 -10.94 -6.99
N ASP A 252 5.81 -11.02 -7.43
CA ASP A 252 4.93 -12.14 -7.14
C ASP A 252 4.79 -13.10 -8.30
N TYR A 253 4.69 -14.37 -7.95
CA TYR A 253 4.55 -15.48 -8.89
C TYR A 253 3.13 -16.06 -8.94
N GLY A 254 2.10 -15.25 -8.69
CA GLY A 254 0.74 -15.73 -8.85
C GLY A 254 -0.29 -15.21 -7.86
N GLY A 255 0.10 -14.34 -6.92
CA GLY A 255 -0.81 -13.73 -5.96
C GLY A 255 -1.50 -12.47 -6.48
N TRP A 256 -2.37 -11.91 -5.64
CA TRP A 256 -2.96 -10.60 -5.87
C TRP A 256 -2.74 -9.70 -4.65
N ASN A 257 -2.60 -8.39 -4.92
CA ASN A 257 -2.26 -7.41 -3.89
C ASN A 257 -3.13 -6.17 -4.02
N ILE A 258 -3.60 -5.68 -2.88
CA ILE A 258 -4.18 -4.34 -2.76
C ILE A 258 -3.37 -3.58 -1.72
N PHE A 259 -2.82 -2.45 -2.14
CA PHE A 259 -2.09 -1.53 -1.28
C PHE A 259 -2.82 -0.18 -1.24
N ASP A 260 -3.37 0.13 -0.07
CA ASP A 260 -3.90 1.46 0.24
C ASP A 260 -2.87 2.19 1.10
N SER A 261 -2.16 3.12 0.50
CA SER A 261 -1.11 3.91 1.16
C SER A 261 -1.60 5.33 1.36
N VAL A 262 -1.80 5.72 2.61
CA VAL A 262 -2.25 7.06 3.00
C VAL A 262 -1.07 7.84 3.57
N PHE A 263 -0.77 8.99 3.01
CA PHE A 263 0.32 9.86 3.43
C PHE A 263 -0.22 11.16 3.98
N ILE A 264 0.07 11.42 5.25
CA ILE A 264 -0.23 12.69 5.92
C ILE A 264 1.07 13.48 6.01
N CYS A 265 1.21 14.47 5.14
CA CYS A 265 2.42 15.26 5.00
C CYS A 265 2.28 16.58 5.76
N HIS A 266 2.90 16.69 6.94
CA HIS A 266 2.93 17.93 7.71
C HIS A 266 3.89 18.97 7.10
N PRO A 267 3.84 20.26 7.50
CA PRO A 267 4.60 21.32 6.88
C PRO A 267 6.09 21.03 6.72
N GLY A 268 6.62 21.34 5.54
CA GLY A 268 8.04 21.15 5.22
C GLY A 268 8.50 19.71 5.01
N SER A 269 7.60 18.72 5.08
CA SER A 269 7.96 17.33 4.88
C SER A 269 8.24 16.98 3.42
N LYS A 270 9.04 15.92 3.22
CA LYS A 270 9.38 15.39 1.89
C LYS A 270 9.05 13.93 1.79
N LEU A 271 8.29 13.56 0.77
CA LEU A 271 7.90 12.19 0.45
C LEU A 271 8.45 11.80 -0.91
N THR A 272 9.15 10.68 -0.98
CA THR A 272 9.55 10.05 -2.24
C THR A 272 9.11 8.60 -2.22
N VAL A 273 8.25 8.19 -3.15
CA VAL A 273 7.84 6.80 -3.33
C VAL A 273 8.32 6.31 -4.69
N LYS A 274 9.15 5.28 -4.70
CA LYS A 274 9.58 4.56 -5.88
C LYS A 274 8.99 3.16 -5.82
N PHE A 275 8.34 2.73 -6.90
CA PHE A 275 7.78 1.39 -6.92
C PHE A 275 7.98 0.68 -8.25
N THR A 276 8.18 -0.62 -8.16
CA THR A 276 8.30 -1.54 -9.30
C THR A 276 7.40 -2.74 -9.10
N ASN A 277 6.69 -3.14 -10.16
CA ASN A 277 5.88 -4.35 -10.19
C ASN A 277 6.27 -5.20 -11.38
N THR A 278 6.58 -6.48 -11.13
CA THR A 278 7.05 -7.41 -12.16
C THR A 278 6.36 -8.78 -12.13
N GLY A 279 5.17 -8.95 -11.51
CA GLY A 279 4.70 -10.32 -11.54
C GLY A 279 3.37 -10.74 -10.92
N SER A 280 2.66 -9.90 -10.20
CA SER A 280 1.37 -10.31 -9.59
C SER A 280 0.27 -10.52 -10.63
N GLN A 281 -0.60 -11.51 -10.42
CA GLN A 281 -1.78 -11.70 -11.26
C GLN A 281 -2.70 -10.47 -11.26
N TYR A 282 -2.84 -9.84 -10.09
CA TYR A 282 -3.58 -8.60 -9.91
C TYR A 282 -2.89 -7.75 -8.85
N THR A 283 -2.63 -6.50 -9.15
CA THR A 283 -2.18 -5.52 -8.15
C THR A 283 -2.95 -4.22 -8.31
N GLN A 284 -3.45 -3.71 -7.19
CA GLN A 284 -4.00 -2.37 -7.06
C GLN A 284 -3.12 -1.57 -6.12
N GLU A 285 -2.56 -0.47 -6.61
CA GLU A 285 -1.76 0.49 -5.83
C GLU A 285 -2.51 1.80 -5.71
N ASN A 286 -2.95 2.14 -4.51
CA ASN A 286 -3.66 3.37 -4.22
C ASN A 286 -2.80 4.25 -3.31
N PHE A 287 -2.52 5.46 -3.76
CA PHE A 287 -1.78 6.47 -3.00
C PHE A 287 -2.70 7.66 -2.72
N TYR A 288 -2.96 7.91 -1.45
CA TYR A 288 -3.75 9.05 -0.98
C TYR A 288 -2.82 9.99 -0.21
N ILE A 289 -2.62 11.19 -0.71
CA ILE A 289 -1.64 12.13 -0.18
C ILE A 289 -2.36 13.40 0.25
N ASP A 290 -2.27 13.74 1.53
CA ASP A 290 -2.75 15.00 2.10
C ASP A 290 -1.53 15.87 2.43
N SER A 291 -1.38 16.96 1.68
CA SER A 291 -0.22 17.84 1.72
C SER A 291 -0.55 19.14 2.45
N SER A 292 0.14 19.37 3.58
CA SER A 292 0.20 20.71 4.23
C SER A 292 1.17 21.64 3.48
N SER A 293 1.48 22.80 4.04
CA SER A 293 2.33 23.79 3.37
C SER A 293 3.79 23.34 3.19
N LYS A 294 4.41 23.76 2.10
CA LYS A 294 5.85 23.54 1.80
C LYS A 294 6.25 22.08 1.74
N THR A 295 5.33 21.20 1.32
CA THR A 295 5.63 19.79 1.12
C THR A 295 6.22 19.53 -0.26
N SER A 296 7.03 18.48 -0.36
CA SER A 296 7.56 17.97 -1.62
C SER A 296 7.19 16.51 -1.77
N VAL A 297 6.54 16.15 -2.87
CA VAL A 297 6.05 14.80 -3.13
C VAL A 297 6.56 14.31 -4.48
N ASP A 298 7.28 13.19 -4.49
CA ASP A 298 7.73 12.50 -5.69
C ASP A 298 7.18 11.07 -5.72
N ILE A 299 6.40 10.72 -6.75
CA ILE A 299 5.85 9.38 -6.97
C ILE A 299 6.38 8.84 -8.28
N ILE A 300 7.23 7.82 -8.22
CA ILE A 300 7.96 7.29 -9.37
C ILE A 300 7.66 5.81 -9.53
N GLY A 301 6.98 5.44 -10.63
CA GLY A 301 6.66 4.04 -10.95
C GLY A 301 7.40 3.55 -12.19
N ARG A 302 7.96 2.33 -12.12
CA ARG A 302 8.64 1.67 -13.24
C ARG A 302 8.20 0.20 -13.28
N ASN A 303 7.25 -0.12 -14.16
CA ASN A 303 6.49 -1.37 -14.06
C ASN A 303 6.51 -2.15 -15.37
N GLU A 304 6.68 -3.47 -15.25
CA GLU A 304 6.55 -4.42 -16.35
C GLU A 304 5.44 -5.42 -16.04
N ILE A 305 4.41 -5.45 -16.89
CA ILE A 305 3.22 -6.28 -16.69
C ILE A 305 3.11 -7.27 -17.86
N TYR A 306 2.93 -8.54 -17.56
CA TYR A 306 2.90 -9.61 -18.57
C TYR A 306 2.00 -10.77 -18.18
N LYS A 307 1.80 -11.72 -19.09
CA LYS A 307 1.04 -12.98 -18.87
C LYS A 307 -0.40 -12.80 -18.42
N GLY A 308 -1.09 -11.78 -18.92
CA GLY A 308 -2.47 -11.49 -18.55
C GLY A 308 -2.65 -10.90 -17.16
N ASN A 309 -1.56 -10.50 -16.53
CA ASN A 309 -1.58 -9.83 -15.22
C ASN A 309 -2.24 -8.45 -15.33
N GLN A 310 -2.82 -8.01 -14.21
CA GLN A 310 -3.48 -6.72 -14.10
C GLN A 310 -2.76 -5.85 -13.09
N TYR A 311 -2.47 -4.61 -13.47
CA TYR A 311 -1.85 -3.64 -12.60
C TYR A 311 -2.54 -2.29 -12.69
N HIS A 312 -3.16 -1.88 -11.60
CA HIS A 312 -3.95 -0.66 -11.52
C HIS A 312 -3.36 0.31 -10.50
N GLN A 313 -3.23 1.57 -10.89
CA GLN A 313 -2.62 2.62 -10.07
C GLN A 313 -3.59 3.77 -9.90
N TYR A 314 -3.80 4.19 -8.67
CA TYR A 314 -4.56 5.38 -8.33
C TYR A 314 -3.72 6.29 -7.46
N VAL A 315 -3.49 7.52 -7.91
CA VAL A 315 -2.77 8.54 -7.14
C VAL A 315 -3.68 9.75 -6.95
N TYR A 316 -4.06 10.00 -5.72
CA TYR A 316 -4.84 11.17 -5.33
C TYR A 316 -4.02 12.03 -4.38
N GLN A 317 -3.73 13.24 -4.80
CA GLN A 317 -3.07 14.22 -3.95
C GLN A 317 -3.97 15.42 -3.74
N LYS A 318 -4.22 15.69 -2.45
CA LYS A 318 -4.92 16.87 -1.97
C LYS A 318 -3.93 17.88 -1.45
N SER A 319 -4.05 19.11 -1.89
CA SER A 319 -3.27 20.26 -1.43
C SER A 319 -4.21 21.42 -1.10
N ASN A 320 -4.21 21.85 0.17
CA ASN A 320 -5.03 22.97 0.62
C ASN A 320 -4.19 24.17 1.09
N ASP A 321 -2.89 23.98 1.25
CA ASP A 321 -1.94 24.96 1.78
C ASP A 321 -0.92 25.39 0.72
N PRO A 322 -0.22 26.53 0.89
CA PRO A 322 0.66 27.09 -0.12
C PRO A 322 2.03 26.39 -0.22
N ASP A 323 2.78 26.72 -1.29
CA ASP A 323 4.18 26.38 -1.53
C ASP A 323 4.44 24.88 -1.68
N ASN A 324 3.52 24.10 -2.27
CA ASN A 324 3.66 22.66 -2.44
C ASN A 324 4.23 22.31 -3.81
N TYR A 325 5.14 21.32 -3.81
CA TYR A 325 5.68 20.69 -5.01
C TYR A 325 5.21 19.24 -5.14
N SER A 326 4.88 18.81 -6.36
CA SER A 326 4.56 17.42 -6.66
C SER A 326 5.02 16.97 -8.03
N CYS A 327 5.66 15.81 -8.09
CA CYS A 327 6.00 15.14 -9.33
C CYS A 327 5.51 13.69 -9.31
N ILE A 328 4.64 13.35 -10.25
CA ILE A 328 4.19 11.97 -10.49
C ILE A 328 4.75 11.55 -11.84
N ASP A 329 5.64 10.55 -11.89
CA ASP A 329 6.23 10.01 -13.12
C ASP A 329 6.14 8.49 -13.13
N ILE A 330 5.17 7.97 -13.89
CA ILE A 330 4.87 6.55 -13.94
C ILE A 330 5.02 6.04 -15.36
N ARG A 331 5.83 4.98 -15.52
CA ARG A 331 6.02 4.29 -16.80
C ARG A 331 5.63 2.82 -16.66
N ASN A 332 4.78 2.37 -17.58
CA ASN A 332 4.31 0.99 -17.61
C ASN A 332 4.63 0.36 -18.96
N VAL A 333 5.16 -0.85 -18.94
CA VAL A 333 5.35 -1.68 -20.12
C VAL A 333 4.42 -2.89 -20.01
N GLY A 334 3.67 -3.16 -21.07
CA GLY A 334 2.75 -4.30 -21.10
C GLY A 334 3.04 -5.26 -22.23
N LYS A 335 2.88 -6.57 -21.94
CA LYS A 335 3.13 -7.68 -22.85
C LYS A 335 2.20 -8.85 -22.54
N GLU A 336 1.87 -9.67 -23.53
CA GLU A 336 1.18 -10.95 -23.35
C GLU A 336 -0.18 -10.81 -22.60
N TYR A 337 -1.13 -10.06 -23.16
CA TYR A 337 -2.46 -9.83 -22.59
C TYR A 337 -2.49 -9.06 -21.27
N ALA A 338 -1.41 -8.37 -20.93
CA ALA A 338 -1.36 -7.52 -19.73
C ALA A 338 -2.44 -6.43 -19.78
N SER A 339 -2.94 -6.08 -18.61
CA SER A 339 -3.89 -4.97 -18.44
C SER A 339 -3.37 -4.00 -17.39
N THR A 340 -3.30 -2.72 -17.71
CA THR A 340 -2.90 -1.69 -16.75
C THR A 340 -3.78 -0.46 -16.85
N SER A 341 -3.95 0.22 -15.72
CA SER A 341 -4.56 1.54 -15.71
C SER A 341 -3.83 2.47 -14.74
N PHE A 342 -3.81 3.73 -15.09
CA PHE A 342 -3.39 4.82 -14.24
C PHE A 342 -4.51 5.86 -14.14
N ILE A 343 -4.85 6.23 -12.92
CA ILE A 343 -5.72 7.36 -12.62
C ILE A 343 -4.95 8.26 -11.65
N GLY A 344 -4.62 9.47 -12.08
CA GLY A 344 -3.94 10.46 -11.26
C GLY A 344 -4.83 11.68 -11.06
N ARG A 345 -4.95 12.17 -9.83
CA ARG A 345 -5.74 13.37 -9.51
C ARG A 345 -4.95 14.31 -8.62
N TYR A 346 -4.85 15.55 -9.05
CA TYR A 346 -4.53 16.68 -8.19
C TYR A 346 -5.82 17.41 -7.79
N ASP A 347 -6.06 17.52 -6.50
CA ASP A 347 -7.12 18.32 -5.88
C ASP A 347 -6.46 19.51 -5.16
N VAL A 348 -6.46 20.66 -5.84
CA VAL A 348 -5.75 21.87 -5.40
C VAL A 348 -6.76 22.89 -4.91
N GLY A 349 -6.83 23.05 -3.60
CA GLY A 349 -7.77 23.93 -2.93
C GLY A 349 -7.48 25.43 -3.12
N PRO A 350 -8.42 26.30 -2.75
CA PRO A 350 -8.33 27.73 -3.01
C PRO A 350 -7.19 28.44 -2.25
N LEU A 351 -6.67 27.87 -1.18
CA LEU A 351 -5.56 28.42 -0.39
C LEU A 351 -4.20 27.87 -0.82
N SER A 352 -4.14 26.93 -1.75
CA SER A 352 -2.91 26.31 -2.24
C SER A 352 -2.27 27.16 -3.34
N THR A 353 -1.81 28.35 -2.97
CA THR A 353 -1.03 29.22 -3.88
C THR A 353 0.36 28.64 -4.10
N ASP A 354 0.98 28.95 -5.24
CA ASP A 354 2.32 28.47 -5.61
C ASP A 354 2.47 26.94 -5.62
N PHE A 355 1.38 26.22 -5.91
CA PHE A 355 1.46 24.79 -6.17
C PHE A 355 2.16 24.55 -7.50
N ASP A 356 3.25 23.74 -7.49
CA ASP A 356 4.01 23.32 -8.67
C ASP A 356 3.85 21.80 -8.85
N GLY A 357 3.00 21.39 -9.80
CA GLY A 357 2.62 20.00 -10.00
C GLY A 357 2.85 19.48 -11.42
N THR A 358 3.55 18.36 -11.55
CA THR A 358 3.73 17.65 -12.81
C THR A 358 3.25 16.21 -12.68
N MET A 359 2.42 15.77 -13.63
CA MET A 359 1.91 14.40 -13.67
C MET A 359 2.16 13.79 -15.05
N ASN A 360 3.05 12.83 -15.12
CA ASN A 360 3.38 12.10 -16.34
C ASN A 360 3.05 10.62 -16.19
N ASN A 361 2.32 10.07 -17.17
CA ASN A 361 2.12 8.64 -17.31
C ASN A 361 2.41 8.20 -18.73
N GLN A 362 3.42 7.38 -18.89
CA GLN A 362 3.84 6.84 -20.17
C GLN A 362 3.63 5.33 -20.20
N ASN A 363 3.02 4.83 -21.26
CA ASN A 363 2.65 3.43 -21.39
C ASN A 363 3.14 2.89 -22.73
N LEU A 364 3.88 1.77 -22.70
CA LEU A 364 4.43 1.09 -23.86
C LEU A 364 3.81 -0.29 -24.02
N MET A 365 3.11 -0.52 -25.14
CA MET A 365 2.56 -1.82 -25.50
C MET A 365 3.54 -2.58 -26.39
N LEU A 366 3.95 -3.77 -25.97
CA LEU A 366 4.84 -4.63 -26.73
C LEU A 366 4.09 -5.52 -27.73
N ASP A 367 2.78 -5.71 -27.54
CA ASP A 367 1.92 -6.44 -28.45
C ASP A 367 0.48 -5.91 -28.47
N LYS A 368 -0.31 -6.39 -29.44
CA LYS A 368 -1.67 -5.92 -29.73
C LYS A 368 -2.72 -6.33 -28.71
N ASN A 369 -2.40 -7.29 -27.85
CA ASN A 369 -3.34 -7.87 -26.88
C ASN A 369 -3.25 -7.19 -25.52
N VAL A 370 -2.39 -6.20 -25.39
CA VAL A 370 -2.23 -5.39 -24.17
C VAL A 370 -3.32 -4.34 -24.10
N THR A 371 -3.83 -4.10 -22.91
CA THR A 371 -4.81 -3.05 -22.63
C THR A 371 -4.23 -2.06 -21.64
N MET A 372 -4.17 -0.79 -22.01
CA MET A 372 -3.65 0.28 -21.15
C MET A 372 -4.62 1.46 -21.12
N HIS A 373 -4.97 1.90 -19.92
CA HIS A 373 -5.82 3.06 -19.69
C HIS A 373 -5.08 4.11 -18.88
N THR A 374 -5.27 5.38 -19.23
CA THR A 374 -4.70 6.49 -18.46
C THR A 374 -5.71 7.63 -18.37
N ARG A 375 -5.86 8.17 -17.15
CA ARG A 375 -6.82 9.24 -16.84
C ARG A 375 -6.22 10.23 -15.85
N PRO A 376 -5.55 11.28 -16.31
CA PRO A 376 -5.16 12.39 -15.45
C PRO A 376 -6.34 13.31 -15.18
N VAL A 377 -6.44 13.81 -13.96
CA VAL A 377 -7.48 14.75 -13.51
C VAL A 377 -6.81 15.91 -12.76
N LEU A 378 -7.15 17.12 -13.17
CA LEU A 378 -6.72 18.36 -12.49
C LEU A 378 -7.96 19.08 -11.99
N ASP A 379 -8.14 19.07 -10.67
CA ASP A 379 -9.22 19.73 -9.96
C ASP A 379 -8.64 20.93 -9.21
N ILE A 380 -8.72 22.12 -9.83
CA ILE A 380 -7.92 23.26 -9.44
C ILE A 380 -8.85 24.42 -9.07
N HIS A 381 -8.73 24.89 -7.83
CA HIS A 381 -9.57 25.95 -7.27
C HIS A 381 -8.79 27.23 -6.94
N THR A 382 -7.53 27.35 -7.41
CA THR A 382 -6.69 28.56 -7.26
C THR A 382 -6.16 29.03 -8.61
N LYS A 383 -5.66 30.26 -8.71
CA LYS A 383 -5.14 30.84 -9.96
C LYS A 383 -3.61 30.90 -10.00
N GLU A 384 -2.95 30.87 -8.86
CA GLU A 384 -1.50 31.03 -8.72
C GLU A 384 -0.84 29.66 -8.62
N ILE A 385 -0.72 28.95 -9.76
CA ILE A 385 -0.15 27.59 -9.82
C ILE A 385 0.63 27.37 -11.09
N LYS A 386 1.50 26.35 -11.05
CA LYS A 386 2.08 25.69 -12.20
C LYS A 386 1.65 24.24 -12.16
N CYS A 387 0.75 23.83 -13.04
CA CYS A 387 0.26 22.47 -13.05
C CYS A 387 0.15 21.96 -14.49
N GLN A 388 0.75 20.80 -14.74
CA GLN A 388 0.72 20.15 -16.05
C GLN A 388 0.56 18.64 -15.93
N HIS A 389 -0.03 18.04 -16.97
CA HIS A 389 -0.05 16.60 -17.11
C HIS A 389 0.33 16.16 -18.53
N GLY A 390 0.92 14.98 -18.63
CA GLY A 390 1.21 14.31 -19.89
C GLY A 390 0.90 12.82 -19.76
N CYS A 391 0.11 12.29 -20.72
CA CYS A 391 -0.18 10.87 -20.76
C CYS A 391 -0.03 10.35 -22.16
N THR A 392 0.66 9.21 -22.29
CA THR A 392 0.88 8.57 -23.60
C THR A 392 0.61 7.07 -23.51
N VAL A 393 0.07 6.53 -24.59
CA VAL A 393 -0.01 5.09 -24.82
C VAL A 393 0.55 4.84 -26.23
N SER A 394 1.63 4.10 -26.33
CA SER A 394 2.34 3.87 -27.59
C SER A 394 2.67 2.39 -27.79
N ASN A 395 2.86 2.01 -29.04
CA ASN A 395 3.46 0.73 -29.40
C ASN A 395 4.97 0.88 -29.53
N VAL A 396 5.68 -0.25 -29.56
CA VAL A 396 7.10 -0.28 -29.91
C VAL A 396 7.29 0.35 -31.30
N ASN A 397 8.30 1.21 -31.41
CA ASN A 397 8.67 1.78 -32.67
C ASN A 397 9.43 0.73 -33.50
N GLU A 398 8.81 0.24 -34.60
CA GLU A 398 9.40 -0.78 -35.47
C GLU A 398 10.65 -0.26 -36.20
N ASP A 399 10.80 1.04 -36.43
CA ASP A 399 12.03 1.61 -37.03
C ASP A 399 13.22 1.48 -36.05
N HIS A 400 13.01 1.69 -34.77
CA HIS A 400 14.04 1.46 -33.76
C HIS A 400 14.38 -0.03 -33.64
N MET A 401 13.38 -0.90 -33.71
CA MET A 401 13.57 -2.33 -33.73
C MET A 401 14.39 -2.77 -34.95
N TYR A 402 14.01 -2.31 -36.13
CA TYR A 402 14.73 -2.59 -37.37
C TYR A 402 16.17 -2.08 -37.33
N TYR A 403 16.39 -0.87 -36.81
CA TYR A 403 17.72 -0.31 -36.65
C TYR A 403 18.64 -1.19 -35.81
N LEU A 404 18.16 -1.63 -34.61
CA LEU A 404 18.93 -2.51 -33.76
C LEU A 404 19.23 -3.85 -34.42
N GLN A 405 18.25 -4.46 -35.11
CA GLN A 405 18.45 -5.69 -35.86
C GLN A 405 19.46 -5.52 -37.01
N SER A 406 19.46 -4.38 -37.67
CA SER A 406 20.45 -4.07 -38.73
C SER A 406 21.89 -3.98 -38.22
N LYS A 407 22.05 -3.75 -36.89
CA LYS A 407 23.35 -3.77 -36.18
C LYS A 407 23.73 -5.15 -35.65
N GLY A 408 22.95 -6.19 -35.97
CA GLY A 408 23.21 -7.56 -35.54
C GLY A 408 22.60 -7.95 -34.18
N VAL A 409 21.77 -7.09 -33.58
CA VAL A 409 21.05 -7.42 -32.38
C VAL A 409 19.81 -8.27 -32.73
N ASP A 410 19.63 -9.40 -32.09
CA ASP A 410 18.43 -10.22 -32.31
C ASP A 410 17.16 -9.51 -31.79
N ARG A 411 15.98 -9.93 -32.24
CA ARG A 411 14.72 -9.24 -31.94
C ARG A 411 14.39 -9.24 -30.44
N ILE A 412 14.74 -10.30 -29.70
CA ILE A 412 14.44 -10.40 -28.27
C ILE A 412 15.28 -9.39 -27.49
N THR A 413 16.60 -9.43 -27.69
CA THR A 413 17.54 -8.49 -27.07
C THR A 413 17.22 -7.03 -27.47
N ALA A 414 16.86 -6.77 -28.73
CA ALA A 414 16.45 -5.44 -29.16
C ALA A 414 15.19 -4.95 -28.44
N SER A 415 14.20 -5.83 -28.21
CA SER A 415 13.01 -5.51 -27.41
C SER A 415 13.36 -5.19 -25.96
N GLU A 416 14.22 -5.98 -25.33
CA GLU A 416 14.69 -5.73 -23.95
C GLU A 416 15.43 -4.40 -23.83
N MET A 417 16.31 -4.06 -24.77
CA MET A 417 17.00 -2.76 -24.81
C MET A 417 16.03 -1.58 -24.92
N LEU A 418 14.97 -1.71 -25.73
CA LEU A 418 13.95 -0.67 -25.89
C LEU A 418 13.11 -0.50 -24.59
N VAL A 419 12.77 -1.61 -23.93
CA VAL A 419 12.08 -1.60 -22.63
C VAL A 419 12.95 -0.92 -21.57
N GLU A 420 14.21 -1.33 -21.45
CA GLU A 420 15.13 -0.73 -20.49
C GLU A 420 15.30 0.77 -20.72
N SER A 421 15.49 1.17 -21.98
CA SER A 421 15.57 2.60 -22.35
C SER A 421 14.29 3.37 -22.06
N PHE A 422 13.13 2.74 -22.18
CA PHE A 422 11.85 3.37 -21.87
C PHE A 422 11.65 3.53 -20.35
N LEU A 423 12.09 2.57 -19.55
CA LEU A 423 11.94 2.60 -18.08
C LEU A 423 12.99 3.46 -17.37
N CYS A 424 14.13 3.73 -17.97
CA CYS A 424 15.11 4.68 -17.44
C CYS A 424 14.60 6.11 -17.44
#